data_704ccc607e407aec59116441ebe5b0bc
#
_entry.id   704ccc607e407aec59116441ebe5b0bc
#
_cell.length_a   1.000
_cell.length_b   1.000
_cell.length_c   1.000
_cell.angle_alpha   90.00
_cell.angle_beta   90.00
_cell.angle_gamma   90.00
#
_symmetry.space_group_name_H-M   'P 1'
#
loop_
_entity.id
_entity.type
_entity.pdbx_description
1 polymer ?
#
loop_
_entity_poly.entity_id
_entity_poly.type
_entity_poly.pdbx_seq_one_letter_code
_entity_poly.pdbx_strand_id
1 'polypeptide(L)'
;IMNYYDEKVYQLYREFSLSSSIVNVSKQVREMARQSMDNSIYREKEPYRRALFDIQSKIQATKTYLIEEKEVGPRYNAASDFYKDLITIRDSLLENKGESLISGDFVELIQAVEIFGFYLASIDMRQDSSVHEACVSELLKSAGIHSHYSELTEEEKCNLLLKQLEEDPRILSATNVEKSELLEKELAIFKAARSLKDKLGDDVIRQTIISHATSVSDMLELAIMLKEVGLVDKERARVQIVPLFETIEDLDHSEETMRKYLSLSLAKKWIASRNNYQEIMLGYSDSNKDGGYLSSCWTLYKAQQQLTAIGDEFGVKVTFFHGRGGTVGRGGGPTYEAITSQPLKSIKDRIRLTEQGEVIGNKYGNKDAAYYNLEMLVSAAINRMITQWKSDTNTSNRYEAIMDQVVDRSYDIYRDLVFGNEHFYDYFFESSPIKAISSFNIGSRPAARKTITEIGGLRAIPWVFSWSQSRVMFPGWYGVGSSFKEFIDKNPENITILRDMYQNWPFFQSLLSNVDMVLSKSNMNIAFEYAKLCENEEVKAVYETILDEWQVTKEVILAIENHDELLAENSYLKASLDYRMPYFNILNYIQLELIKRQRRGELSSDQEKLIHTTINGIATGLRNSG
;
A
#
# COMPACT_ATOMS: atom_id res chain seq x y z
N ILE A 1 6.66 23.34 -0.44
CA ILE A 1 7.67 23.13 -1.46
C ILE A 1 8.02 24.46 -2.20
N MET A 2 7.05 25.29 -2.55
CA MET A 2 7.28 26.57 -3.27
C MET A 2 8.23 27.51 -2.51
N ASN A 3 8.15 27.58 -1.17
CA ASN A 3 9.09 28.38 -0.37
C ASN A 3 10.54 27.86 -0.48
N TYR A 4 10.68 26.53 -0.50
CA TYR A 4 11.98 25.90 -0.69
C TYR A 4 12.58 26.24 -2.07
N TYR A 5 11.78 26.19 -3.12
CA TYR A 5 12.25 26.55 -4.47
C TYR A 5 12.64 28.04 -4.56
N ASP A 6 11.83 28.93 -4.00
CA ASP A 6 12.13 30.38 -3.97
C ASP A 6 13.47 30.64 -3.25
N GLU A 7 13.70 30.02 -2.09
CA GLU A 7 14.94 30.15 -1.33
C GLU A 7 16.15 29.60 -2.09
N LYS A 8 16.04 28.39 -2.67
CA LYS A 8 17.15 27.79 -3.44
C LYS A 8 17.47 28.59 -4.71
N VAL A 9 16.47 29.07 -5.44
CA VAL A 9 16.70 29.95 -6.60
C VAL A 9 17.38 31.24 -6.19
N TYR A 10 16.99 31.84 -5.04
CA TYR A 10 17.63 33.04 -4.53
C TYR A 10 19.10 32.79 -4.13
N GLN A 11 19.43 31.65 -3.56
CA GLN A 11 20.82 31.27 -3.26
C GLN A 11 21.64 31.18 -4.55
N LEU A 12 21.15 30.45 -5.56
CA LEU A 12 21.80 30.35 -6.88
C LEU A 12 21.95 31.72 -7.56
N TYR A 13 20.95 32.60 -7.46
CA TYR A 13 21.01 33.96 -7.94
C TYR A 13 22.19 34.74 -7.33
N ARG A 14 22.51 34.49 -6.06
CA ARG A 14 23.66 35.12 -5.40
C ARG A 14 25.00 34.53 -5.84
N GLU A 15 25.05 33.24 -6.12
CA GLU A 15 26.27 32.49 -6.46
C GLU A 15 26.66 32.67 -7.94
N PHE A 16 25.70 32.69 -8.86
CA PHE A 16 25.97 32.70 -10.31
C PHE A 16 26.27 34.09 -10.86
N SER A 17 27.11 34.84 -10.19
CA SER A 17 27.60 36.19 -10.62
C SER A 17 28.70 36.04 -11.68
N LEU A 18 28.34 35.49 -12.86
CA LEU A 18 29.23 35.24 -13.98
C LEU A 18 29.06 36.31 -15.05
N SER A 19 30.16 37.10 -15.32
CA SER A 19 30.13 38.12 -16.34
C SER A 19 30.32 37.55 -17.74
N SER A 20 29.44 37.93 -18.67
CA SER A 20 29.56 37.59 -20.08
C SER A 20 30.77 38.23 -20.80
N SER A 21 31.50 39.14 -20.09
CA SER A 21 32.79 39.67 -20.56
C SER A 21 33.94 38.69 -20.31
N ILE A 22 33.76 37.70 -19.42
CA ILE A 22 34.79 36.75 -19.00
C ILE A 22 34.40 35.32 -19.47
N VAL A 23 33.13 34.95 -19.36
CA VAL A 23 32.65 33.60 -19.68
C VAL A 23 31.73 33.61 -20.89
N ASN A 24 31.79 32.55 -21.68
CA ASN A 24 30.78 32.34 -22.71
C ASN A 24 29.48 31.85 -22.10
N VAL A 25 28.36 32.15 -22.74
CA VAL A 25 27.03 31.78 -22.28
C VAL A 25 26.20 31.34 -23.48
N SER A 26 25.40 30.29 -23.34
CA SER A 26 24.55 29.80 -24.42
C SER A 26 23.56 30.84 -24.94
N LYS A 27 23.11 30.67 -26.16
CA LYS A 27 22.13 31.56 -26.77
C LYS A 27 20.80 31.59 -26.00
N GLN A 28 20.42 30.42 -25.48
CA GLN A 28 19.18 30.24 -24.73
C GLN A 28 19.19 31.05 -23.42
N VAL A 29 20.27 30.96 -22.63
CA VAL A 29 20.40 31.73 -21.37
C VAL A 29 20.48 33.23 -21.64
N ARG A 30 21.12 33.66 -22.74
CA ARG A 30 21.11 35.05 -23.13
C ARG A 30 19.69 35.56 -23.45
N GLU A 31 18.89 34.71 -24.06
CA GLU A 31 17.49 35.07 -24.37
C GLU A 31 16.64 35.17 -23.10
N MET A 32 16.78 34.22 -22.17
CA MET A 32 16.13 34.30 -20.85
C MET A 32 16.55 35.60 -20.12
N ALA A 33 17.84 35.93 -20.15
CA ALA A 33 18.34 37.16 -19.53
C ALA A 33 17.79 38.43 -20.17
N ARG A 34 17.52 38.43 -21.47
CA ARG A 34 16.91 39.59 -22.18
C ARG A 34 15.43 39.76 -21.81
N GLN A 35 14.72 38.65 -21.61
CA GLN A 35 13.31 38.67 -21.22
C GLN A 35 13.12 38.97 -19.73
N SER A 36 14.19 38.92 -18.94
CA SER A 36 14.15 39.18 -17.50
C SER A 36 13.74 40.63 -17.19
N MET A 37 12.89 40.79 -16.19
CA MET A 37 12.47 42.09 -15.65
C MET A 37 13.53 42.73 -14.74
N ASP A 38 14.71 42.13 -14.61
CA ASP A 38 15.82 42.74 -13.87
C ASP A 38 16.43 43.92 -14.62
N ASN A 39 16.08 45.12 -14.21
CA ASN A 39 16.52 46.39 -14.83
C ASN A 39 17.82 46.94 -14.20
N SER A 40 18.53 46.18 -13.39
CA SER A 40 19.77 46.64 -12.77
C SER A 40 20.90 46.81 -13.80
N ILE A 41 21.41 48.02 -13.93
CA ILE A 41 22.58 48.30 -14.77
C ILE A 41 23.83 47.53 -14.35
N TYR A 42 23.94 47.20 -13.07
CA TYR A 42 25.07 46.41 -12.52
C TYR A 42 25.06 44.94 -12.91
N ARG A 43 23.90 44.42 -13.35
CA ARG A 43 23.72 43.04 -13.77
C ARG A 43 23.53 42.84 -15.28
N GLU A 44 23.71 43.93 -16.06
CA GLU A 44 23.55 43.87 -17.52
C GLU A 44 24.45 42.80 -18.15
N LYS A 45 25.66 42.60 -17.60
CA LYS A 45 26.64 41.63 -18.09
C LYS A 45 26.57 40.29 -17.35
N GLU A 46 25.59 40.02 -16.49
CA GLU A 46 25.45 38.81 -15.70
C GLU A 46 24.20 37.99 -16.15
N PRO A 47 24.27 37.32 -17.31
CA PRO A 47 23.09 36.69 -17.92
C PRO A 47 22.51 35.56 -17.08
N TYR A 48 23.32 34.75 -16.40
CA TYR A 48 22.85 33.70 -15.49
C TYR A 48 22.04 34.29 -14.33
N ARG A 49 22.55 35.34 -13.69
CA ARG A 49 21.86 36.01 -12.58
C ARG A 49 20.54 36.64 -13.03
N ARG A 50 20.50 37.26 -14.21
CA ARG A 50 19.28 37.81 -14.76
C ARG A 50 18.24 36.74 -15.11
N ALA A 51 18.68 35.60 -15.65
CA ALA A 51 17.80 34.44 -15.89
C ALA A 51 17.23 33.88 -14.58
N LEU A 52 18.06 33.74 -13.53
CA LEU A 52 17.61 33.28 -12.22
C LEU A 52 16.66 34.27 -11.53
N PHE A 53 16.82 35.59 -11.75
CA PHE A 53 15.87 36.60 -11.27
C PHE A 53 14.49 36.42 -11.91
N ASP A 54 14.44 36.14 -13.21
CA ASP A 54 13.19 35.88 -13.92
C ASP A 54 12.54 34.58 -13.42
N ILE A 55 13.32 33.50 -13.25
CA ILE A 55 12.87 32.26 -12.65
C ILE A 55 12.27 32.50 -11.26
N GLN A 56 12.96 33.25 -10.39
CA GLN A 56 12.47 33.58 -9.05
C GLN A 56 11.15 34.34 -9.10
N SER A 57 11.05 35.33 -9.97
CA SER A 57 9.81 36.11 -10.16
C SER A 57 8.63 35.23 -10.59
N LYS A 58 8.87 34.28 -11.50
CA LYS A 58 7.87 33.31 -11.94
C LYS A 58 7.47 32.34 -10.79
N ILE A 59 8.42 31.88 -9.97
CA ILE A 59 8.13 31.04 -8.80
C ILE A 59 7.27 31.77 -7.79
N GLN A 60 7.56 33.05 -7.50
CA GLN A 60 6.77 33.86 -6.59
C GLN A 60 5.36 34.09 -7.12
N ALA A 61 5.21 34.40 -8.43
CA ALA A 61 3.90 34.54 -9.06
C ALA A 61 3.11 33.20 -9.04
N THR A 62 3.79 32.08 -9.31
CA THR A 62 3.17 30.75 -9.22
C THR A 62 2.68 30.46 -7.80
N LYS A 63 3.48 30.76 -6.79
CA LYS A 63 3.11 30.59 -5.38
C LYS A 63 1.88 31.43 -5.02
N THR A 64 1.84 32.69 -5.43
CA THR A 64 0.68 33.59 -5.18
C THR A 64 -0.58 33.05 -5.87
N TYR A 65 -0.45 32.57 -7.09
CA TYR A 65 -1.57 31.97 -7.81
C TYR A 65 -2.09 30.70 -7.12
N LEU A 66 -1.19 29.80 -6.69
CA LEU A 66 -1.59 28.54 -6.04
C LEU A 66 -2.27 28.75 -4.68
N ILE A 67 -1.87 29.78 -3.92
CA ILE A 67 -2.38 30.05 -2.57
C ILE A 67 -3.59 31.00 -2.60
N GLU A 68 -3.52 32.07 -3.38
CA GLU A 68 -4.48 33.17 -3.36
C GLU A 68 -5.37 33.26 -4.61
N GLU A 69 -5.12 32.41 -5.61
CA GLU A 69 -5.78 32.40 -6.93
C GLU A 69 -5.68 33.76 -7.66
N LYS A 70 -4.60 34.54 -7.39
CA LYS A 70 -4.35 35.84 -8.01
C LYS A 70 -3.27 35.76 -9.07
N GLU A 71 -3.56 36.30 -10.24
CA GLU A 71 -2.56 36.53 -11.30
C GLU A 71 -1.81 37.84 -11.01
N VAL A 72 -0.51 37.71 -10.70
CA VAL A 72 0.36 38.85 -10.35
C VAL A 72 1.47 39.08 -11.37
N GLY A 73 1.56 38.26 -12.40
CA GLY A 73 2.57 38.36 -13.45
C GLY A 73 2.81 37.02 -14.16
N PRO A 74 3.86 36.91 -15.00
CA PRO A 74 4.24 35.67 -15.63
C PRO A 74 4.54 34.61 -14.58
N ARG A 75 3.96 33.40 -14.72
CA ARG A 75 4.10 32.28 -13.81
C ARG A 75 4.35 30.97 -14.56
N TYR A 76 4.80 29.96 -13.86
CA TYR A 76 4.86 28.60 -14.38
C TYR A 76 3.48 27.95 -14.35
N ASN A 77 3.06 27.38 -15.48
CA ASN A 77 1.84 26.59 -15.56
C ASN A 77 2.04 25.13 -15.10
N ALA A 78 3.26 24.63 -15.27
CA ALA A 78 3.64 23.29 -14.85
C ALA A 78 5.06 23.27 -14.28
N ALA A 79 5.34 22.34 -13.37
CA ALA A 79 6.68 22.15 -12.82
C ALA A 79 7.71 21.78 -13.91
N SER A 80 7.27 21.13 -14.99
CA SER A 80 8.11 20.82 -16.15
C SER A 80 8.67 22.05 -16.85
N ASP A 81 7.97 23.18 -16.82
CA ASP A 81 8.46 24.41 -17.42
C ASP A 81 9.57 25.02 -16.54
N PHE A 82 9.40 24.99 -15.23
CA PHE A 82 10.45 25.38 -14.28
C PHE A 82 11.68 24.46 -14.40
N TYR A 83 11.46 23.15 -14.50
CA TYR A 83 12.54 22.19 -14.74
C TYR A 83 13.33 22.50 -16.01
N LYS A 84 12.65 22.79 -17.13
CA LYS A 84 13.30 23.18 -18.41
C LYS A 84 14.17 24.42 -18.28
N ASP A 85 13.72 25.43 -17.55
CA ASP A 85 14.50 26.65 -17.33
C ASP A 85 15.79 26.32 -16.55
N LEU A 86 15.72 25.47 -15.50
CA LEU A 86 16.89 25.00 -14.75
C LEU A 86 17.86 24.18 -15.62
N ILE A 87 17.32 23.26 -16.43
CA ILE A 87 18.12 22.45 -17.35
C ILE A 87 18.82 23.34 -18.40
N THR A 88 18.15 24.36 -18.88
CA THR A 88 18.76 25.34 -19.83
C THR A 88 19.98 26.04 -19.21
N ILE A 89 19.91 26.40 -17.93
CA ILE A 89 21.04 26.97 -17.18
C ILE A 89 22.15 25.93 -17.03
N ARG A 90 21.81 24.70 -16.58
CA ARG A 90 22.75 23.59 -16.43
C ARG A 90 23.53 23.31 -17.73
N ASP A 91 22.81 23.15 -18.82
CA ASP A 91 23.41 22.81 -20.11
C ASP A 91 24.33 23.93 -20.62
N SER A 92 23.95 25.19 -20.41
CA SER A 92 24.81 26.33 -20.71
C SER A 92 26.11 26.32 -19.90
N LEU A 93 26.06 25.94 -18.62
CA LEU A 93 27.25 25.79 -17.78
C LEU A 93 28.15 24.66 -18.30
N LEU A 94 27.58 23.50 -18.64
CA LEU A 94 28.32 22.37 -19.21
C LEU A 94 29.02 22.75 -20.51
N GLU A 95 28.33 23.39 -21.46
CA GLU A 95 28.89 23.83 -22.73
C GLU A 95 30.04 24.84 -22.55
N ASN A 96 30.08 25.58 -21.43
CA ASN A 96 31.01 26.67 -21.20
C ASN A 96 31.99 26.42 -20.02
N LYS A 97 32.29 25.15 -19.72
CA LYS A 97 33.25 24.70 -18.69
C LYS A 97 32.88 25.12 -17.25
N GLY A 98 31.59 25.25 -16.98
CA GLY A 98 31.05 25.60 -15.66
C GLY A 98 30.64 24.39 -14.82
N GLU A 99 31.16 23.21 -15.06
CA GLU A 99 30.80 21.95 -14.38
C GLU A 99 30.94 22.04 -12.85
N SER A 100 31.95 22.78 -12.37
CA SER A 100 32.17 22.97 -10.92
C SER A 100 31.03 23.71 -10.21
N LEU A 101 30.18 24.44 -10.97
CA LEU A 101 29.01 25.13 -10.43
C LEU A 101 27.75 24.24 -10.44
N ILE A 102 27.84 23.07 -11.08
CA ILE A 102 26.75 22.08 -11.11
C ILE A 102 26.97 21.10 -9.94
N SER A 103 26.77 21.61 -8.74
CA SER A 103 26.95 20.84 -7.49
C SER A 103 26.06 21.42 -6.39
N GLY A 104 25.98 20.74 -5.25
CA GLY A 104 25.27 21.22 -4.07
C GLY A 104 23.84 21.67 -4.38
N ASP A 105 23.51 22.87 -4.00
CA ASP A 105 22.15 23.44 -4.06
C ASP A 105 21.52 23.42 -5.46
N PHE A 106 22.32 23.52 -6.53
CA PHE A 106 21.78 23.50 -7.87
C PHE A 106 21.33 22.10 -8.29
N VAL A 107 22.10 21.06 -8.01
CA VAL A 107 21.72 19.67 -8.28
C VAL A 107 20.53 19.27 -7.40
N GLU A 108 20.56 19.63 -6.12
CA GLU A 108 19.44 19.38 -5.20
C GLU A 108 18.15 20.02 -5.68
N LEU A 109 18.19 21.27 -6.20
CA LEU A 109 17.03 21.95 -6.73
C LEU A 109 16.46 21.25 -7.97
N ILE A 110 17.30 20.88 -8.93
CA ILE A 110 16.88 20.13 -10.13
C ILE A 110 16.20 18.83 -9.74
N GLN A 111 16.82 18.05 -8.85
CA GLN A 111 16.26 16.80 -8.36
C GLN A 111 14.96 17.00 -7.59
N ALA A 112 14.88 18.03 -6.74
CA ALA A 112 13.67 18.33 -5.99
C ALA A 112 12.50 18.69 -6.91
N VAL A 113 12.73 19.45 -7.97
CA VAL A 113 11.69 19.80 -8.96
C VAL A 113 11.22 18.56 -9.71
N GLU A 114 12.14 17.68 -10.09
CA GLU A 114 11.82 16.42 -10.79
C GLU A 114 10.99 15.48 -9.91
N ILE A 115 11.34 15.35 -8.62
CA ILE A 115 10.69 14.42 -7.69
C ILE A 115 9.36 14.97 -7.17
N PHE A 116 9.32 16.25 -6.76
CA PHE A 116 8.22 16.81 -5.98
C PHE A 116 7.27 17.70 -6.79
N GLY A 117 7.64 18.13 -8.01
CA GLY A 117 6.83 19.07 -8.77
C GLY A 117 6.42 20.28 -7.94
N PHE A 118 5.16 20.74 -8.10
CA PHE A 118 4.57 21.79 -7.26
C PHE A 118 3.66 21.26 -6.15
N TYR A 119 3.61 19.94 -5.92
CA TYR A 119 2.63 19.27 -5.04
C TYR A 119 3.26 18.46 -3.90
N LEU A 120 4.58 18.34 -3.80
CA LEU A 120 5.37 17.60 -2.80
C LEU A 120 5.19 16.07 -2.88
N ALA A 121 3.97 15.56 -2.98
CA ALA A 121 3.69 14.12 -3.10
C ALA A 121 2.41 13.91 -3.91
N SER A 122 2.40 12.88 -4.75
CA SER A 122 1.17 12.38 -5.38
C SER A 122 0.29 11.72 -4.33
N ILE A 123 -1.03 11.94 -4.42
CA ILE A 123 -2.02 11.29 -3.58
C ILE A 123 -2.92 10.38 -4.41
N ASP A 124 -3.49 9.37 -3.77
CA ASP A 124 -4.48 8.49 -4.37
C ASP A 124 -5.86 8.78 -3.79
N MET A 125 -6.88 8.64 -4.63
CA MET A 125 -8.25 8.52 -4.15
C MET A 125 -8.56 7.04 -3.89
N ARG A 126 -9.43 6.76 -2.94
CA ARG A 126 -9.90 5.40 -2.66
C ARG A 126 -11.32 5.41 -2.14
N GLN A 127 -12.15 4.50 -2.66
CA GLN A 127 -13.52 4.28 -2.20
C GLN A 127 -13.91 2.81 -2.38
N ASP A 128 -14.94 2.39 -1.67
CA ASP A 128 -15.54 1.06 -1.74
C ASP A 128 -16.42 0.92 -3.00
N SER A 129 -16.40 -0.24 -3.67
CA SER A 129 -17.17 -0.50 -4.88
C SER A 129 -18.67 -0.29 -4.67
N SER A 130 -19.20 -0.71 -3.51
CA SER A 130 -20.62 -0.53 -3.18
C SER A 130 -21.07 0.93 -3.11
N VAL A 131 -20.15 1.85 -2.81
CA VAL A 131 -20.43 3.31 -2.83
C VAL A 131 -20.51 3.81 -4.26
N HIS A 132 -19.64 3.32 -5.16
CA HIS A 132 -19.71 3.65 -6.58
C HIS A 132 -21.00 3.13 -7.19
N GLU A 133 -21.36 1.87 -6.92
CA GLU A 133 -22.62 1.27 -7.38
C GLU A 133 -23.85 2.09 -6.94
N ALA A 134 -23.90 2.48 -5.66
CA ALA A 134 -25.00 3.29 -5.13
C ALA A 134 -25.09 4.65 -5.84
N CYS A 135 -23.97 5.33 -6.04
CA CYS A 135 -23.92 6.63 -6.74
C CYS A 135 -24.34 6.49 -8.23
N VAL A 136 -23.84 5.48 -8.92
CA VAL A 136 -24.18 5.23 -10.33
C VAL A 136 -25.64 4.84 -10.48
N SER A 137 -26.18 4.00 -9.59
CA SER A 137 -27.59 3.65 -9.56
C SER A 137 -28.48 4.90 -9.44
N GLU A 138 -28.13 5.83 -8.55
CA GLU A 138 -28.84 7.11 -8.40
C GLU A 138 -28.73 7.98 -9.67
N LEU A 139 -27.55 8.09 -10.27
CA LEU A 139 -27.34 8.86 -11.51
C LEU A 139 -28.18 8.30 -12.67
N LEU A 140 -28.18 6.98 -12.88
CA LEU A 140 -28.92 6.33 -13.94
C LEU A 140 -30.45 6.49 -13.74
N LYS A 141 -30.90 6.37 -12.50
CA LYS A 141 -32.31 6.58 -12.13
C LYS A 141 -32.73 8.02 -12.37
N SER A 142 -31.94 9.00 -11.91
CA SER A 142 -32.23 10.43 -12.06
C SER A 142 -32.21 10.89 -13.51
N ALA A 143 -31.38 10.27 -14.35
CA ALA A 143 -31.33 10.51 -15.79
C ALA A 143 -32.44 9.78 -16.56
N GLY A 144 -33.29 8.97 -15.92
CA GLY A 144 -34.34 8.17 -16.55
C GLY A 144 -33.83 7.03 -17.45
N ILE A 145 -32.60 6.58 -17.22
CA ILE A 145 -31.94 5.52 -18.01
C ILE A 145 -32.32 4.13 -17.48
N HIS A 146 -32.14 3.91 -16.17
CA HIS A 146 -32.47 2.66 -15.52
C HIS A 146 -32.82 2.87 -14.04
N SER A 147 -33.93 2.26 -13.56
CA SER A 147 -34.46 2.49 -12.20
C SER A 147 -33.99 1.45 -11.18
N HIS A 148 -33.53 0.29 -11.63
CA HIS A 148 -33.20 -0.88 -10.81
C HIS A 148 -31.79 -1.44 -11.17
N TYR A 149 -30.81 -0.55 -11.26
CA TYR A 149 -29.47 -0.89 -11.71
C TYR A 149 -28.80 -1.99 -10.86
N SER A 150 -28.94 -1.94 -9.54
CA SER A 150 -28.36 -2.91 -8.61
C SER A 150 -28.91 -4.34 -8.76
N GLU A 151 -30.06 -4.49 -9.40
CA GLU A 151 -30.70 -5.81 -9.63
C GLU A 151 -30.21 -6.47 -10.93
N LEU A 152 -29.45 -5.76 -11.76
CA LEU A 152 -28.95 -6.27 -13.03
C LEU A 152 -27.84 -7.31 -12.81
N THR A 153 -27.74 -8.27 -13.75
CA THR A 153 -26.59 -9.18 -13.83
C THR A 153 -25.33 -8.42 -14.23
N GLU A 154 -24.17 -9.00 -13.96
CA GLU A 154 -22.87 -8.39 -14.30
C GLU A 154 -22.76 -8.04 -15.80
N GLU A 155 -23.24 -8.91 -16.67
CA GLU A 155 -23.26 -8.68 -18.12
C GLU A 155 -24.16 -7.51 -18.51
N GLU A 156 -25.35 -7.41 -17.92
CA GLU A 156 -26.28 -6.30 -18.15
C GLU A 156 -25.72 -4.98 -17.61
N LYS A 157 -25.10 -4.99 -16.42
CA LYS A 157 -24.40 -3.82 -15.87
C LYS A 157 -23.30 -3.35 -16.83
N CYS A 158 -22.40 -4.23 -17.23
CA CYS A 158 -21.32 -3.90 -18.15
C CYS A 158 -21.83 -3.32 -19.46
N ASN A 159 -22.84 -3.96 -20.10
CA ASN A 159 -23.40 -3.48 -21.35
C ASN A 159 -24.03 -2.10 -21.22
N LEU A 160 -24.75 -1.84 -20.13
CA LEU A 160 -25.37 -0.54 -19.87
C LEU A 160 -24.31 0.54 -19.65
N LEU A 161 -23.29 0.27 -18.82
CA LEU A 161 -22.23 1.21 -18.51
C LEU A 161 -21.36 1.53 -19.72
N LEU A 162 -21.00 0.53 -20.52
CA LEU A 162 -20.26 0.73 -21.76
C LEU A 162 -21.02 1.63 -22.73
N LYS A 163 -22.33 1.40 -22.88
CA LYS A 163 -23.17 2.27 -23.70
C LYS A 163 -23.13 3.72 -23.22
N GLN A 164 -23.19 3.96 -21.90
CA GLN A 164 -23.10 5.31 -21.33
C GLN A 164 -21.72 5.95 -21.51
N LEU A 165 -20.65 5.16 -21.52
CA LEU A 165 -19.28 5.64 -21.66
C LEU A 165 -18.87 5.90 -23.12
N GLU A 166 -19.35 5.08 -24.05
CA GLU A 166 -18.97 5.14 -25.48
C GLU A 166 -19.88 6.01 -26.33
N GLU A 167 -21.20 5.88 -26.13
CA GLU A 167 -22.21 6.46 -27.02
C GLU A 167 -22.76 7.79 -26.49
N ASP A 168 -22.90 7.96 -25.18
CA ASP A 168 -23.50 9.15 -24.59
C ASP A 168 -22.45 10.13 -24.02
N PRO A 169 -22.17 11.26 -24.68
CA PRO A 169 -21.21 12.25 -24.19
C PRO A 169 -21.73 13.08 -23.02
N ARG A 170 -23.02 13.01 -22.68
CA ARG A 170 -23.63 13.84 -21.64
C ARG A 170 -23.20 13.41 -20.25
N ILE A 171 -23.13 14.37 -19.33
CA ILE A 171 -23.09 14.10 -17.90
C ILE A 171 -24.50 13.79 -17.41
N LEU A 172 -24.60 12.87 -16.45
CA LEU A 172 -25.88 12.42 -15.88
C LEU A 172 -26.32 13.30 -14.69
N SER A 173 -25.36 13.95 -14.04
CA SER A 173 -25.56 14.79 -12.84
C SER A 173 -26.07 16.19 -13.20
N ALA A 174 -27.31 16.32 -13.65
CA ALA A 174 -27.91 17.63 -13.92
C ALA A 174 -27.97 18.50 -12.64
N THR A 175 -27.84 19.84 -12.82
CA THR A 175 -27.79 20.78 -11.68
C THR A 175 -29.13 20.97 -10.97
N ASN A 176 -30.23 20.73 -11.65
CA ASN A 176 -31.60 20.91 -11.17
C ASN A 176 -32.24 19.64 -10.60
N VAL A 177 -31.49 18.55 -10.47
CA VAL A 177 -31.96 17.32 -9.86
C VAL A 177 -31.42 17.23 -8.43
N GLU A 178 -32.29 16.93 -7.48
CA GLU A 178 -31.89 16.67 -6.09
C GLU A 178 -31.03 15.42 -6.03
N LYS A 179 -29.93 15.51 -5.31
CA LYS A 179 -28.95 14.43 -5.12
C LYS A 179 -28.91 14.03 -3.67
N SER A 180 -28.65 12.75 -3.39
CA SER A 180 -28.36 12.31 -2.05
C SER A 180 -27.07 12.95 -1.51
N GLU A 181 -26.96 13.05 -0.19
CA GLU A 181 -25.74 13.54 0.48
C GLU A 181 -24.51 12.70 0.08
N LEU A 182 -24.69 11.40 -0.12
CA LEU A 182 -23.63 10.51 -0.59
C LEU A 182 -23.13 10.89 -1.98
N LEU A 183 -24.04 11.03 -2.94
CA LEU A 183 -23.68 11.38 -4.32
C LEU A 183 -23.04 12.77 -4.40
N GLU A 184 -23.56 13.76 -3.65
CA GLU A 184 -22.98 15.10 -3.61
C GLU A 184 -21.55 15.08 -3.08
N LYS A 185 -21.31 14.34 -1.99
CA LYS A 185 -20.00 14.18 -1.38
C LYS A 185 -18.99 13.53 -2.33
N GLU A 186 -19.37 12.41 -2.97
CA GLU A 186 -18.47 11.71 -3.89
C GLU A 186 -18.16 12.54 -5.13
N LEU A 187 -19.15 13.20 -5.73
CA LEU A 187 -18.92 14.13 -6.85
C LEU A 187 -18.06 15.33 -6.44
N ALA A 188 -18.17 15.84 -5.22
CA ALA A 188 -17.34 16.93 -4.71
C ALA A 188 -15.87 16.52 -4.61
N ILE A 189 -15.58 15.28 -4.19
CA ILE A 189 -14.21 14.73 -4.17
C ILE A 189 -13.61 14.71 -5.57
N PHE A 190 -14.33 14.17 -6.56
CA PHE A 190 -13.83 14.10 -7.93
C PHE A 190 -13.71 15.49 -8.60
N LYS A 191 -14.62 16.44 -8.29
CA LYS A 191 -14.50 17.85 -8.73
C LYS A 191 -13.25 18.52 -8.15
N ALA A 192 -12.97 18.30 -6.85
CA ALA A 192 -11.76 18.80 -6.22
C ALA A 192 -10.50 18.19 -6.86
N ALA A 193 -10.52 16.88 -7.14
CA ALA A 193 -9.44 16.19 -7.85
C ALA A 193 -9.19 16.80 -9.24
N ARG A 194 -10.25 17.07 -10.00
CA ARG A 194 -10.15 17.74 -11.30
C ARG A 194 -9.50 19.12 -11.18
N SER A 195 -9.97 19.95 -10.24
CA SER A 195 -9.42 21.28 -9.99
C SER A 195 -7.94 21.24 -9.62
N LEU A 196 -7.54 20.32 -8.73
CA LEU A 196 -6.13 20.14 -8.35
C LEU A 196 -5.25 19.75 -9.54
N LYS A 197 -5.72 18.83 -10.38
CA LYS A 197 -4.99 18.41 -11.59
C LYS A 197 -4.84 19.53 -12.60
N ASP A 198 -5.85 20.38 -12.74
CA ASP A 198 -5.79 21.51 -13.64
C ASP A 198 -4.82 22.61 -13.13
N LYS A 199 -4.64 22.72 -11.80
CA LYS A 199 -3.73 23.70 -11.18
C LYS A 199 -2.29 23.20 -11.03
N LEU A 200 -2.10 21.92 -10.68
CA LEU A 200 -0.80 21.36 -10.26
C LEU A 200 -0.22 20.36 -11.26
N GLY A 201 -0.99 19.97 -12.27
CA GLY A 201 -0.60 18.94 -13.23
C GLY A 201 -1.19 17.56 -12.92
N ASP A 202 -1.12 16.66 -13.91
CA ASP A 202 -1.80 15.37 -13.84
C ASP A 202 -1.20 14.42 -12.79
N ASP A 203 0.04 14.62 -12.37
CA ASP A 203 0.72 13.73 -11.43
C ASP A 203 0.34 13.94 -9.96
N VAL A 204 -0.35 15.02 -9.61
CA VAL A 204 -0.80 15.27 -8.23
C VAL A 204 -1.77 14.20 -7.72
N ILE A 205 -2.63 13.69 -8.61
CA ILE A 205 -3.55 12.57 -8.35
C ILE A 205 -3.44 11.62 -9.53
N ARG A 206 -2.72 10.53 -9.36
CA ARG A 206 -2.44 9.59 -10.45
C ARG A 206 -3.53 8.56 -10.64
N GLN A 207 -4.22 8.18 -9.55
CA GLN A 207 -5.12 7.03 -9.57
C GLN A 207 -6.21 7.09 -8.52
N THR A 208 -7.24 6.28 -8.76
CA THR A 208 -8.34 5.97 -7.83
C THR A 208 -8.40 4.48 -7.62
N ILE A 209 -8.37 4.07 -6.36
CA ILE A 209 -8.38 2.66 -5.95
C ILE A 209 -9.81 2.28 -5.57
N ILE A 210 -10.26 1.14 -6.07
CA ILE A 210 -11.56 0.55 -5.75
C ILE A 210 -11.32 -0.56 -4.73
N SER A 211 -11.77 -0.36 -3.48
CA SER A 211 -11.76 -1.43 -2.48
C SER A 211 -12.90 -2.42 -2.78
N HIS A 212 -12.68 -3.70 -2.49
CA HIS A 212 -13.61 -4.79 -2.80
C HIS A 212 -14.00 -4.80 -4.30
N ALA A 213 -13.00 -4.69 -5.18
CA ALA A 213 -13.23 -4.84 -6.61
C ALA A 213 -13.37 -6.33 -6.93
N THR A 214 -14.55 -6.75 -7.32
CA THR A 214 -14.88 -8.16 -7.62
C THR A 214 -15.15 -8.39 -9.11
N SER A 215 -15.52 -7.32 -9.83
CA SER A 215 -16.07 -7.44 -11.18
C SER A 215 -15.61 -6.29 -12.10
N VAL A 216 -15.90 -6.43 -13.39
CA VAL A 216 -15.62 -5.39 -14.40
C VAL A 216 -16.53 -4.18 -14.21
N SER A 217 -17.80 -4.42 -13.79
CA SER A 217 -18.74 -3.33 -13.55
C SER A 217 -18.24 -2.35 -12.49
N ASP A 218 -17.53 -2.80 -11.44
CA ASP A 218 -16.94 -1.91 -10.42
C ASP A 218 -15.98 -0.88 -11.04
N MET A 219 -15.18 -1.30 -12.02
CA MET A 219 -14.26 -0.41 -12.73
C MET A 219 -15.00 0.55 -13.68
N LEU A 220 -16.07 0.09 -14.32
CA LEU A 220 -16.88 0.92 -15.21
C LEU A 220 -17.75 1.91 -14.43
N GLU A 221 -18.25 1.55 -13.26
CA GLU A 221 -18.97 2.45 -12.35
C GLU A 221 -18.10 3.62 -11.92
N LEU A 222 -16.86 3.34 -11.49
CA LEU A 222 -15.89 4.42 -11.22
C LEU A 222 -15.64 5.26 -12.47
N ALA A 223 -15.56 4.66 -13.67
CA ALA A 223 -15.38 5.41 -14.91
C ALA A 223 -16.56 6.35 -15.18
N ILE A 224 -17.80 5.97 -14.90
CA ILE A 224 -18.97 6.86 -14.96
C ILE A 224 -18.79 8.03 -14.01
N MET A 225 -18.42 7.82 -12.74
CA MET A 225 -18.22 8.88 -11.77
C MET A 225 -17.11 9.87 -12.20
N LEU A 226 -16.02 9.35 -12.78
CA LEU A 226 -14.93 10.16 -13.32
C LEU A 226 -15.34 10.94 -14.57
N LYS A 227 -16.20 10.37 -15.43
CA LYS A 227 -16.78 11.04 -16.60
C LYS A 227 -17.62 12.25 -16.19
N GLU A 228 -18.40 12.15 -15.10
CA GLU A 228 -19.24 13.23 -14.58
C GLU A 228 -18.46 14.55 -14.32
N VAL A 229 -17.18 14.45 -14.04
CA VAL A 229 -16.31 15.59 -13.78
C VAL A 229 -15.26 15.81 -14.87
N GLY A 230 -15.28 15.03 -15.96
CA GLY A 230 -14.34 15.15 -17.09
C GLY A 230 -12.92 14.69 -16.78
N LEU A 231 -12.75 13.74 -15.85
CA LEU A 231 -11.48 13.05 -15.59
C LEU A 231 -11.28 11.84 -16.49
N VAL A 232 -12.36 11.31 -17.08
CA VAL A 232 -12.37 10.24 -18.07
C VAL A 232 -13.27 10.65 -19.23
N ASP A 233 -12.86 10.30 -20.43
CA ASP A 233 -13.66 10.35 -21.65
C ASP A 233 -13.45 9.08 -22.49
N LYS A 234 -14.07 8.97 -23.67
CA LYS A 234 -13.95 7.78 -24.52
C LYS A 234 -12.56 7.55 -25.12
N GLU A 235 -11.64 8.50 -25.04
CA GLU A 235 -10.32 8.41 -25.63
C GLU A 235 -9.20 8.33 -24.57
N ARG A 236 -9.42 8.93 -23.38
CA ARG A 236 -8.38 9.01 -22.36
C ARG A 236 -8.90 9.00 -20.93
N ALA A 237 -8.04 8.60 -20.01
CA ALA A 237 -8.25 8.70 -18.58
C ALA A 237 -7.13 9.54 -17.94
N ARG A 238 -7.47 10.67 -17.31
CA ARG A 238 -6.52 11.49 -16.54
C ARG A 238 -6.18 10.88 -15.18
N VAL A 239 -7.01 9.93 -14.70
CA VAL A 239 -6.82 9.19 -13.46
C VAL A 239 -6.90 7.70 -13.81
N GLN A 240 -5.96 6.91 -13.30
CA GLN A 240 -5.99 5.45 -13.49
C GLN A 240 -7.04 4.83 -12.56
N ILE A 241 -7.80 3.90 -13.09
CA ILE A 241 -8.73 3.06 -12.35
C ILE A 241 -7.95 1.84 -11.87
N VAL A 242 -7.85 1.67 -10.55
CA VAL A 242 -7.03 0.62 -9.92
C VAL A 242 -7.92 -0.28 -9.09
N PRO A 243 -8.17 -1.53 -9.53
CA PRO A 243 -8.87 -2.49 -8.70
C PRO A 243 -7.99 -2.96 -7.55
N LEU A 244 -8.59 -3.17 -6.38
CA LEU A 244 -7.97 -3.81 -5.22
C LEU A 244 -8.70 -5.12 -4.95
N PHE A 245 -8.00 -6.24 -5.12
CA PHE A 245 -8.46 -7.57 -4.79
C PHE A 245 -8.06 -7.88 -3.33
N GLU A 246 -9.05 -8.10 -2.45
CA GLU A 246 -8.85 -8.13 -1.00
C GLU A 246 -9.04 -9.51 -0.38
N THR A 247 -10.03 -10.30 -0.81
CA THR A 247 -10.30 -11.65 -0.29
C THR A 247 -9.56 -12.74 -1.05
N ILE A 248 -9.56 -13.97 -0.53
CA ILE A 248 -9.02 -15.13 -1.27
C ILE A 248 -9.78 -15.32 -2.58
N GLU A 249 -11.12 -15.23 -2.54
CA GLU A 249 -11.98 -15.36 -3.71
C GLU A 249 -11.71 -14.27 -4.76
N ASP A 250 -11.54 -13.00 -4.34
CA ASP A 250 -11.22 -11.90 -5.25
C ASP A 250 -9.88 -12.14 -5.97
N LEU A 251 -8.88 -12.62 -5.23
CA LEU A 251 -7.56 -12.93 -5.77
C LEU A 251 -7.60 -14.07 -6.77
N ASP A 252 -8.35 -15.14 -6.49
CA ASP A 252 -8.50 -16.29 -7.38
C ASP A 252 -9.23 -15.90 -8.69
N HIS A 253 -10.21 -14.99 -8.62
CA HIS A 253 -10.94 -14.50 -9.80
C HIS A 253 -10.26 -13.27 -10.46
N SER A 254 -9.17 -12.76 -9.91
CA SER A 254 -8.52 -11.54 -10.41
C SER A 254 -8.05 -11.66 -11.87
N GLU A 255 -7.60 -12.84 -12.28
CA GLU A 255 -7.20 -13.13 -13.65
C GLU A 255 -8.36 -12.92 -14.61
N GLU A 256 -9.50 -13.57 -14.37
CA GLU A 256 -10.67 -13.50 -15.22
C GLU A 256 -11.20 -12.07 -15.32
N THR A 257 -11.31 -11.38 -14.19
CA THR A 257 -11.77 -10.00 -14.12
C THR A 257 -10.87 -9.07 -14.93
N MET A 258 -9.56 -9.16 -14.74
CA MET A 258 -8.62 -8.32 -15.48
C MET A 258 -8.55 -8.67 -16.96
N ARG A 259 -8.67 -9.93 -17.34
CA ARG A 259 -8.73 -10.36 -18.73
C ARG A 259 -9.94 -9.76 -19.45
N LYS A 260 -11.11 -9.78 -18.83
CA LYS A 260 -12.33 -9.14 -19.35
C LYS A 260 -12.12 -7.63 -19.48
N TYR A 261 -11.62 -6.96 -18.44
CA TYR A 261 -11.38 -5.51 -18.45
C TYR A 261 -10.40 -5.10 -19.55
N LEU A 262 -9.23 -5.74 -19.64
CA LEU A 262 -8.22 -5.46 -20.65
C LEU A 262 -8.68 -5.77 -22.09
N SER A 263 -9.71 -6.58 -22.26
CA SER A 263 -10.32 -6.85 -23.57
C SER A 263 -11.16 -5.69 -24.09
N LEU A 264 -11.70 -4.84 -23.19
CA LEU A 264 -12.57 -3.72 -23.55
C LEU A 264 -11.85 -2.66 -24.40
N SER A 265 -12.51 -2.17 -25.43
CA SER A 265 -12.00 -1.11 -26.32
C SER A 265 -11.65 0.18 -25.53
N LEU A 266 -12.53 0.57 -24.60
CA LEU A 266 -12.31 1.75 -23.74
C LEU A 266 -11.11 1.59 -22.82
N ALA A 267 -10.99 0.45 -22.13
CA ALA A 267 -9.89 0.19 -21.23
C ALA A 267 -8.54 0.24 -21.95
N LYS A 268 -8.47 -0.33 -23.18
CA LYS A 268 -7.27 -0.24 -24.03
C LYS A 268 -6.86 1.21 -24.32
N LYS A 269 -7.82 2.08 -24.66
CA LYS A 269 -7.56 3.50 -24.91
C LYS A 269 -7.10 4.22 -23.66
N TRP A 270 -7.75 3.99 -22.52
CA TRP A 270 -7.39 4.60 -21.25
C TRP A 270 -5.99 4.21 -20.81
N ILE A 271 -5.64 2.92 -20.92
CA ILE A 271 -4.32 2.40 -20.57
C ILE A 271 -3.26 2.92 -21.53
N ALA A 272 -3.54 2.97 -22.84
CA ALA A 272 -2.65 3.55 -23.84
C ALA A 272 -2.36 5.02 -23.57
N SER A 273 -3.38 5.82 -23.15
CA SER A 273 -3.21 7.22 -22.78
C SER A 273 -2.29 7.45 -21.57
N ARG A 274 -1.96 6.36 -20.85
CA ARG A 274 -1.08 6.33 -19.67
C ARG A 274 0.16 5.46 -19.86
N ASN A 275 0.74 5.49 -21.07
CA ASN A 275 1.96 4.78 -21.42
C ASN A 275 1.89 3.24 -21.30
N ASN A 276 0.71 2.66 -21.52
CA ASN A 276 0.44 1.21 -21.39
C ASN A 276 0.73 0.64 -19.99
N TYR A 277 0.51 1.43 -18.93
CA TYR A 277 0.60 0.99 -17.55
C TYR A 277 -0.78 0.71 -16.95
N GLN A 278 -0.92 -0.42 -16.27
CA GLN A 278 -2.04 -0.74 -15.40
C GLN A 278 -1.53 -1.15 -14.02
N GLU A 279 -1.91 -0.41 -12.99
CA GLU A 279 -1.65 -0.79 -11.60
C GLU A 279 -2.81 -1.62 -11.05
N ILE A 280 -2.49 -2.63 -10.26
CA ILE A 280 -3.43 -3.49 -9.55
C ILE A 280 -2.99 -3.52 -8.10
N MET A 281 -3.89 -3.23 -7.18
CA MET A 281 -3.60 -3.30 -5.76
C MET A 281 -3.97 -4.68 -5.21
N LEU A 282 -3.11 -5.22 -4.36
CA LEU A 282 -3.27 -6.53 -3.72
C LEU A 282 -3.44 -6.37 -2.22
N GLY A 283 -4.50 -6.99 -1.68
CA GLY A 283 -4.86 -6.93 -0.27
C GLY A 283 -4.26 -8.07 0.52
N TYR A 284 -3.31 -7.76 1.42
CA TYR A 284 -2.62 -8.74 2.26
C TYR A 284 -3.34 -9.01 3.58
N SER A 285 -3.81 -7.94 4.23
CA SER A 285 -4.41 -8.05 5.55
C SER A 285 -5.78 -8.70 5.53
N ASP A 286 -6.58 -8.35 4.52
CA ASP A 286 -7.95 -8.84 4.41
C ASP A 286 -7.97 -10.29 3.90
N SER A 287 -7.12 -10.65 2.94
CA SER A 287 -6.94 -12.05 2.50
C SER A 287 -6.40 -12.95 3.62
N ASN A 288 -5.49 -12.44 4.47
CA ASN A 288 -5.00 -13.18 5.64
C ASN A 288 -6.12 -13.41 6.68
N LYS A 289 -6.93 -12.39 6.95
CA LYS A 289 -8.08 -12.53 7.85
C LYS A 289 -9.12 -13.50 7.29
N ASP A 290 -9.31 -13.55 5.98
CA ASP A 290 -10.27 -14.42 5.28
C ASP A 290 -9.83 -15.87 5.26
N GLY A 291 -8.58 -16.17 4.89
CA GLY A 291 -8.11 -17.54 4.63
C GLY A 291 -6.90 -18.01 5.42
N GLY A 292 -6.34 -17.19 6.32
CA GLY A 292 -5.11 -17.50 7.06
C GLY A 292 -3.83 -17.14 6.30
N TYR A 293 -2.70 -17.24 7.01
CA TYR A 293 -1.41 -16.74 6.52
C TYR A 293 -0.91 -17.45 5.26
N LEU A 294 -0.93 -18.80 5.30
CA LEU A 294 -0.39 -19.61 4.21
C LEU A 294 -1.19 -19.42 2.93
N SER A 295 -2.51 -19.47 3.03
CA SER A 295 -3.43 -19.28 1.91
C SER A 295 -3.29 -17.89 1.31
N SER A 296 -3.27 -16.85 2.15
CA SER A 296 -3.06 -15.47 1.69
C SER A 296 -1.74 -15.30 0.92
N CYS A 297 -0.62 -15.78 1.48
CA CYS A 297 0.68 -15.65 0.82
C CYS A 297 0.73 -16.37 -0.53
N TRP A 298 0.17 -17.58 -0.58
CA TRP A 298 0.18 -18.39 -1.80
C TRP A 298 -0.74 -17.84 -2.88
N THR A 299 -1.99 -17.50 -2.53
CA THR A 299 -2.93 -16.92 -3.50
C THR A 299 -2.42 -15.59 -4.05
N LEU A 300 -1.81 -14.74 -3.22
CA LEU A 300 -1.14 -13.52 -3.66
C LEU A 300 0.02 -13.80 -4.62
N TYR A 301 0.80 -14.85 -4.38
CA TYR A 301 1.89 -15.24 -5.26
C TYR A 301 1.36 -15.69 -6.63
N LYS A 302 0.36 -16.57 -6.66
CA LYS A 302 -0.28 -17.03 -7.90
C LYS A 302 -0.96 -15.90 -8.69
N ALA A 303 -1.73 -15.06 -8.00
CA ALA A 303 -2.39 -13.91 -8.63
C ALA A 303 -1.38 -12.99 -9.33
N GLN A 304 -0.23 -12.72 -8.72
CA GLN A 304 0.83 -11.93 -9.36
C GLN A 304 1.40 -12.60 -10.61
N GLN A 305 1.60 -13.93 -10.59
CA GLN A 305 2.07 -14.66 -11.77
C GLN A 305 1.07 -14.56 -12.92
N GLN A 306 -0.21 -14.84 -12.63
CA GLN A 306 -1.30 -14.83 -13.61
C GLN A 306 -1.52 -13.43 -14.20
N LEU A 307 -1.61 -12.41 -13.34
CA LEU A 307 -1.80 -11.02 -13.77
C LEU A 307 -0.60 -10.47 -14.56
N THR A 308 0.61 -10.92 -14.23
CA THR A 308 1.80 -10.58 -15.03
C THR A 308 1.73 -11.19 -16.43
N ALA A 309 1.33 -12.47 -16.51
CA ALA A 309 1.18 -13.17 -17.79
C ALA A 309 0.11 -12.52 -18.69
N ILE A 310 -1.04 -12.13 -18.11
CA ILE A 310 -2.07 -11.39 -18.84
C ILE A 310 -1.54 -10.03 -19.32
N GLY A 311 -0.82 -9.32 -18.47
CA GLY A 311 -0.18 -8.06 -18.89
C GLY A 311 0.70 -8.24 -20.12
N ASP A 312 1.51 -9.30 -20.15
CA ASP A 312 2.35 -9.62 -21.30
C ASP A 312 1.52 -9.99 -22.55
N GLU A 313 0.43 -10.75 -22.39
CA GLU A 313 -0.49 -11.12 -23.46
C GLU A 313 -1.15 -9.90 -24.12
N PHE A 314 -1.60 -8.93 -23.32
CA PHE A 314 -2.26 -7.71 -23.83
C PHE A 314 -1.28 -6.56 -24.17
N GLY A 315 0.02 -6.74 -24.00
CA GLY A 315 1.02 -5.69 -24.19
C GLY A 315 0.93 -4.54 -23.19
N VAL A 316 0.40 -4.84 -21.99
CA VAL A 316 0.22 -3.90 -20.89
C VAL A 316 1.28 -4.15 -19.81
N LYS A 317 1.93 -3.09 -19.35
CA LYS A 317 2.82 -3.18 -18.18
C LYS A 317 2.00 -3.20 -16.90
N VAL A 318 1.69 -4.39 -16.41
CA VAL A 318 1.06 -4.55 -15.10
C VAL A 318 2.09 -4.26 -14.02
N THR A 319 1.70 -3.46 -13.04
CA THR A 319 2.47 -3.16 -11.84
C THR A 319 1.62 -3.42 -10.60
N PHE A 320 2.25 -3.90 -9.54
CA PHE A 320 1.53 -4.22 -8.32
C PHE A 320 1.73 -3.14 -7.25
N PHE A 321 0.61 -2.76 -6.64
CA PHE A 321 0.60 -1.98 -5.42
C PHE A 321 0.33 -2.92 -4.25
N HIS A 322 1.37 -3.24 -3.50
CA HIS A 322 1.31 -4.17 -2.39
C HIS A 322 0.73 -3.48 -1.15
N GLY A 323 -0.50 -3.85 -0.78
CA GLY A 323 -1.19 -3.38 0.42
C GLY A 323 -0.68 -4.05 1.70
N ARG A 324 0.66 -4.29 1.80
CA ARG A 324 1.23 -4.95 2.98
C ARG A 324 1.26 -4.02 4.19
N GLY A 325 0.99 -4.61 5.36
CA GLY A 325 1.14 -3.93 6.64
C GLY A 325 2.54 -4.09 7.25
N GLY A 326 2.71 -3.57 8.47
CA GLY A 326 3.98 -3.63 9.18
C GLY A 326 4.31 -4.99 9.79
N THR A 327 3.33 -5.86 9.98
CA THR A 327 3.46 -7.16 10.65
C THR A 327 3.25 -8.33 9.69
N VAL A 328 3.76 -9.53 10.05
CA VAL A 328 3.62 -10.74 9.23
C VAL A 328 2.16 -11.07 8.97
N GLY A 329 1.29 -11.03 9.98
CA GLY A 329 -0.16 -11.23 9.81
C GLY A 329 -0.86 -10.21 8.90
N ARG A 330 -0.15 -9.23 8.37
CA ARG A 330 -0.59 -8.26 7.38
C ARG A 330 0.33 -8.21 6.15
N GLY A 331 1.06 -9.31 5.91
CA GLY A 331 2.02 -9.43 4.82
C GLY A 331 3.32 -8.65 5.03
N GLY A 332 3.58 -8.17 6.27
CA GLY A 332 4.85 -7.54 6.63
C GLY A 332 5.98 -8.55 6.72
N GLY A 333 7.21 -8.04 6.81
CA GLY A 333 8.44 -8.80 6.93
C GLY A 333 9.63 -7.94 6.52
N PRO A 334 10.85 -8.46 6.60
CA PRO A 334 12.03 -7.72 6.12
C PRO A 334 11.84 -7.31 4.65
N THR A 335 12.14 -6.04 4.34
CA THR A 335 11.79 -5.45 3.04
C THR A 335 12.53 -6.12 1.88
N TYR A 336 13.81 -6.44 2.07
CA TYR A 336 14.64 -7.03 1.03
C TYR A 336 14.13 -8.43 0.64
N GLU A 337 13.94 -9.30 1.62
CA GLU A 337 13.47 -10.68 1.42
C GLU A 337 12.06 -10.70 0.83
N ALA A 338 11.19 -9.83 1.32
CA ALA A 338 9.82 -9.74 0.82
C ALA A 338 9.73 -9.28 -0.65
N ILE A 339 10.68 -8.50 -1.14
CA ILE A 339 10.74 -8.08 -2.55
C ILE A 339 11.40 -9.17 -3.39
N THR A 340 12.50 -9.75 -2.91
CA THR A 340 13.24 -10.79 -3.66
C THR A 340 12.49 -12.12 -3.74
N SER A 341 11.54 -12.37 -2.84
CA SER A 341 10.66 -13.54 -2.85
C SER A 341 9.44 -13.45 -3.78
N GLN A 342 9.19 -12.27 -4.39
CA GLN A 342 8.07 -12.11 -5.32
C GLN A 342 8.22 -13.01 -6.56
N PRO A 343 7.13 -13.32 -7.30
CA PRO A 343 7.21 -14.10 -8.54
C PRO A 343 8.15 -13.47 -9.58
N LEU A 344 8.69 -14.31 -10.44
CA LEU A 344 9.50 -13.84 -11.57
C LEU A 344 8.69 -12.90 -12.47
N LYS A 345 9.32 -11.85 -12.99
CA LYS A 345 8.73 -10.85 -13.89
C LYS A 345 7.60 -9.98 -13.26
N SER A 346 7.22 -10.21 -12.00
CA SER A 346 6.20 -9.37 -11.33
C SER A 346 6.70 -7.93 -11.07
N ILE A 347 8.01 -7.73 -10.99
CA ILE A 347 8.65 -6.41 -10.93
C ILE A 347 9.37 -6.17 -12.25
N LYS A 348 8.84 -5.25 -13.06
CA LYS A 348 9.42 -4.90 -14.38
C LYS A 348 10.31 -3.67 -14.32
N ASP A 349 9.80 -2.54 -13.85
CA ASP A 349 10.52 -1.26 -13.79
C ASP A 349 10.16 -0.44 -12.54
N ARG A 350 9.19 -0.88 -11.77
CA ARG A 350 8.76 -0.25 -10.51
C ARG A 350 8.11 -1.24 -9.56
N ILE A 351 8.14 -0.89 -8.29
CA ILE A 351 7.37 -1.53 -7.23
C ILE A 351 6.69 -0.45 -6.38
N ARG A 352 5.50 -0.74 -5.88
CA ARG A 352 4.79 0.14 -4.97
C ARG A 352 4.36 -0.61 -3.73
N LEU A 353 4.71 -0.06 -2.58
CA LEU A 353 4.44 -0.66 -1.27
C LEU A 353 3.66 0.33 -0.42
N THR A 354 2.67 -0.16 0.32
CA THR A 354 2.06 0.60 1.41
C THR A 354 2.96 0.51 2.64
N GLU A 355 3.24 1.64 3.27
CA GLU A 355 3.81 1.69 4.61
C GLU A 355 2.91 2.55 5.50
N GLN A 356 2.82 2.20 6.78
CA GLN A 356 1.99 2.95 7.71
C GLN A 356 2.74 4.16 8.25
N GLY A 357 2.01 5.20 8.69
CA GLY A 357 2.60 6.48 9.09
C GLY A 357 3.68 6.35 10.17
N GLU A 358 3.48 5.50 11.18
CA GLU A 358 4.45 5.24 12.23
C GLU A 358 5.70 4.50 11.71
N VAL A 359 5.53 3.61 10.73
CA VAL A 359 6.63 2.92 10.06
C VAL A 359 7.42 3.90 9.20
N ILE A 360 6.73 4.79 8.47
CA ILE A 360 7.36 5.85 7.68
C ILE A 360 8.21 6.75 8.58
N GLY A 361 7.68 7.17 9.74
CA GLY A 361 8.42 7.97 10.71
C GLY A 361 9.70 7.29 11.20
N ASN A 362 9.63 5.99 11.51
CA ASN A 362 10.78 5.22 11.97
C ASN A 362 11.83 4.96 10.88
N LYS A 363 11.38 4.65 9.66
CA LYS A 363 12.28 4.32 8.54
C LYS A 363 12.91 5.56 7.89
N TYR A 364 12.15 6.66 7.77
CA TYR A 364 12.54 7.80 6.93
C TYR A 364 12.63 9.13 7.69
N GLY A 365 12.31 9.16 8.98
CA GLY A 365 12.39 10.37 9.81
C GLY A 365 13.81 10.82 10.16
N ASN A 366 14.80 9.93 10.02
CA ASN A 366 16.23 10.22 10.19
C ASN A 366 16.94 9.99 8.86
N LYS A 367 17.89 10.86 8.48
CA LYS A 367 18.57 10.82 7.18
C LYS A 367 19.31 9.50 6.94
N ASP A 368 20.05 9.01 7.93
CA ASP A 368 20.86 7.79 7.79
C ASP A 368 19.97 6.55 7.73
N ALA A 369 18.93 6.52 8.55
CA ALA A 369 17.92 5.45 8.49
C ALA A 369 17.15 5.47 7.15
N ALA A 370 16.81 6.65 6.66
CA ALA A 370 16.13 6.80 5.36
C ALA A 370 17.01 6.29 4.22
N TYR A 371 18.28 6.67 4.20
CA TYR A 371 19.23 6.21 3.19
C TYR A 371 19.33 4.69 3.19
N TYR A 372 19.55 4.08 4.35
CA TYR A 372 19.64 2.63 4.49
C TYR A 372 18.36 1.91 4.00
N ASN A 373 17.18 2.37 4.43
CA ASN A 373 15.92 1.73 4.05
C ASN A 373 15.60 1.88 2.55
N LEU A 374 15.92 3.04 1.95
CA LEU A 374 15.75 3.27 0.52
C LEU A 374 16.76 2.44 -0.30
N GLU A 375 18.01 2.35 0.14
CA GLU A 375 19.02 1.51 -0.49
C GLU A 375 18.61 0.03 -0.50
N MET A 376 18.13 -0.49 0.63
CA MET A 376 17.62 -1.86 0.74
C MET A 376 16.45 -2.11 -0.21
N LEU A 377 15.50 -1.16 -0.29
CA LEU A 377 14.34 -1.27 -1.18
C LEU A 377 14.76 -1.27 -2.66
N VAL A 378 15.61 -0.33 -3.06
CA VAL A 378 16.08 -0.20 -4.45
C VAL A 378 16.94 -1.40 -4.83
N SER A 379 17.86 -1.81 -3.97
CA SER A 379 18.73 -2.98 -4.20
C SER A 379 17.92 -4.27 -4.37
N ALA A 380 16.89 -4.47 -3.53
CA ALA A 380 16.00 -5.63 -3.65
C ALA A 380 15.23 -5.61 -4.98
N ALA A 381 14.67 -4.45 -5.36
CA ALA A 381 13.96 -4.31 -6.63
C ALA A 381 14.88 -4.58 -7.83
N ILE A 382 16.07 -3.99 -7.86
CA ILE A 382 17.06 -4.23 -8.93
C ILE A 382 17.46 -5.71 -8.95
N ASN A 383 17.78 -6.29 -7.79
CA ASN A 383 18.13 -7.70 -7.71
C ASN A 383 17.01 -8.57 -8.29
N ARG A 384 15.75 -8.32 -7.92
CA ARG A 384 14.62 -9.10 -8.44
C ARG A 384 14.40 -8.94 -9.94
N MET A 385 14.67 -7.76 -10.51
CA MET A 385 14.55 -7.49 -11.94
C MET A 385 15.61 -8.21 -12.77
N ILE A 386 16.86 -8.32 -12.26
CA ILE A 386 17.98 -8.89 -13.00
C ILE A 386 18.25 -10.36 -12.67
N THR A 387 17.86 -10.84 -11.49
CA THR A 387 18.09 -12.23 -11.08
C THR A 387 17.00 -13.12 -11.63
N GLN A 388 17.40 -13.99 -12.56
CA GLN A 388 16.56 -15.11 -12.96
C GLN A 388 16.81 -16.26 -11.97
N TRP A 389 15.77 -16.68 -11.24
CA TRP A 389 15.85 -17.88 -10.44
C TRP A 389 16.08 -19.10 -11.35
N LYS A 390 17.13 -19.88 -11.06
CA LYS A 390 17.62 -20.96 -11.93
C LYS A 390 16.94 -22.31 -11.69
N SER A 391 15.70 -22.37 -11.16
CA SER A 391 15.03 -23.66 -11.19
C SER A 391 14.62 -24.02 -12.61
N ASP A 392 14.73 -25.30 -12.95
CA ASP A 392 14.09 -25.77 -14.16
C ASP A 392 12.55 -25.69 -13.98
N THR A 393 11.85 -25.63 -15.11
CA THR A 393 10.38 -25.54 -15.10
C THR A 393 9.72 -26.72 -14.38
N ASN A 394 10.31 -27.91 -14.41
CA ASN A 394 9.77 -29.10 -13.78
C ASN A 394 9.85 -29.00 -12.25
N THR A 395 10.97 -28.51 -11.72
CA THR A 395 11.15 -28.30 -10.26
C THR A 395 10.18 -27.22 -9.75
N SER A 396 10.02 -26.11 -10.49
CA SER A 396 9.07 -25.05 -10.16
C SER A 396 7.64 -25.58 -10.09
N ASN A 397 7.18 -26.26 -11.13
CA ASN A 397 5.84 -26.84 -11.20
C ASN A 397 5.58 -27.86 -10.07
N ARG A 398 6.61 -28.63 -9.69
CA ARG A 398 6.51 -29.58 -8.57
C ARG A 398 6.30 -28.87 -7.24
N TYR A 399 7.04 -27.79 -6.97
CA TYR A 399 6.91 -27.01 -5.76
C TYR A 399 5.55 -26.33 -5.67
N GLU A 400 5.08 -25.76 -6.76
CA GLU A 400 3.76 -25.15 -6.85
C GLU A 400 2.62 -26.15 -6.62
N ALA A 401 2.71 -27.35 -7.19
CA ALA A 401 1.72 -28.41 -6.95
C ALA A 401 1.67 -28.92 -5.50
N ILE A 402 2.80 -28.88 -4.80
CA ILE A 402 2.86 -29.20 -3.36
C ILE A 402 2.18 -28.08 -2.57
N MET A 403 2.49 -26.82 -2.90
CA MET A 403 1.86 -25.68 -2.23
C MET A 403 0.36 -25.68 -2.42
N ASP A 404 -0.18 -25.97 -3.60
CA ASP A 404 -1.62 -26.06 -3.84
C ASP A 404 -2.28 -27.03 -2.86
N GLN A 405 -1.72 -28.24 -2.67
CA GLN A 405 -2.27 -29.23 -1.75
C GLN A 405 -2.23 -28.80 -0.26
N VAL A 406 -1.11 -28.19 0.15
CA VAL A 406 -0.91 -27.80 1.54
C VAL A 406 -1.75 -26.55 1.88
N VAL A 407 -1.90 -25.65 0.93
CA VAL A 407 -2.66 -24.41 1.10
C VAL A 407 -4.15 -24.66 1.22
N ASP A 408 -4.74 -25.55 0.40
CA ASP A 408 -6.15 -25.92 0.50
C ASP A 408 -6.45 -26.44 1.91
N ARG A 409 -5.57 -27.31 2.43
CA ARG A 409 -5.75 -27.84 3.78
C ARG A 409 -5.59 -26.77 4.86
N SER A 410 -4.63 -25.87 4.72
CA SER A 410 -4.44 -24.76 5.66
C SER A 410 -5.65 -23.81 5.68
N TYR A 411 -6.23 -23.56 4.52
CA TYR A 411 -7.45 -22.77 4.38
C TYR A 411 -8.61 -23.39 5.16
N ASP A 412 -8.85 -24.70 4.99
CA ASP A 412 -9.89 -25.43 5.71
C ASP A 412 -9.68 -25.35 7.22
N ILE A 413 -8.47 -25.68 7.72
CA ILE A 413 -8.15 -25.64 9.15
C ILE A 413 -8.40 -24.24 9.74
N TYR A 414 -8.01 -23.20 9.02
CA TYR A 414 -8.24 -21.82 9.47
C TYR A 414 -9.73 -21.49 9.50
N ARG A 415 -10.46 -21.79 8.42
CA ARG A 415 -11.89 -21.49 8.29
C ARG A 415 -12.74 -22.25 9.28
N ASP A 416 -12.43 -23.51 9.54
CA ASP A 416 -13.14 -24.35 10.50
C ASP A 416 -13.08 -23.76 11.92
N LEU A 417 -11.93 -23.19 12.33
CA LEU A 417 -11.86 -22.54 13.63
C LEU A 417 -12.48 -21.13 13.61
N VAL A 418 -12.07 -20.28 12.67
CA VAL A 418 -12.40 -18.84 12.73
C VAL A 418 -13.87 -18.58 12.39
N PHE A 419 -14.44 -19.31 11.46
CA PHE A 419 -15.79 -19.11 10.95
C PHE A 419 -16.73 -20.28 11.24
N GLY A 420 -16.20 -21.49 11.46
CA GLY A 420 -16.98 -22.70 11.72
C GLY A 420 -17.21 -22.98 13.21
N ASN A 421 -16.34 -22.50 14.10
CA ASN A 421 -16.48 -22.73 15.53
C ASN A 421 -17.37 -21.65 16.18
N GLU A 422 -18.49 -22.07 16.79
CA GLU A 422 -19.48 -21.18 17.39
C GLU A 422 -18.95 -20.36 18.59
N HIS A 423 -17.87 -20.82 19.25
CA HIS A 423 -17.30 -20.15 20.43
C HIS A 423 -16.10 -19.26 20.10
N PHE A 424 -15.60 -19.29 18.87
CA PHE A 424 -14.40 -18.56 18.50
C PHE A 424 -14.57 -17.03 18.55
N TYR A 425 -15.74 -16.53 18.16
CA TYR A 425 -16.06 -15.10 18.26
C TYR A 425 -15.96 -14.62 19.71
N ASP A 426 -16.64 -15.31 20.62
CA ASP A 426 -16.65 -14.96 22.05
C ASP A 426 -15.25 -15.09 22.64
N TYR A 427 -14.53 -16.15 22.32
CA TYR A 427 -13.14 -16.31 22.74
C TYR A 427 -12.29 -15.11 22.32
N PHE A 428 -12.33 -14.69 21.08
CA PHE A 428 -11.56 -13.55 20.59
C PHE A 428 -11.90 -12.26 21.34
N PHE A 429 -13.20 -11.99 21.56
CA PHE A 429 -13.65 -10.77 22.24
C PHE A 429 -13.40 -10.80 23.75
N GLU A 430 -13.39 -11.96 24.35
CA GLU A 430 -13.14 -12.11 25.80
C GLU A 430 -11.65 -12.24 26.13
N SER A 431 -10.87 -12.96 25.33
CA SER A 431 -9.44 -13.22 25.57
C SER A 431 -8.50 -12.16 25.02
N SER A 432 -9.01 -11.01 24.55
CA SER A 432 -8.17 -9.95 23.98
C SER A 432 -8.62 -8.55 24.41
N PRO A 433 -7.74 -7.53 24.31
CA PRO A 433 -8.12 -6.16 24.63
C PRO A 433 -8.86 -5.44 23.47
N ILE A 434 -9.54 -6.17 22.58
CA ILE A 434 -10.22 -5.60 21.40
C ILE A 434 -11.19 -4.46 21.74
N LYS A 435 -11.88 -4.51 22.88
CA LYS A 435 -12.79 -3.45 23.31
C LYS A 435 -12.05 -2.13 23.57
N ALA A 436 -10.89 -2.19 24.22
CA ALA A 436 -10.03 -1.04 24.43
C ALA A 436 -9.38 -0.55 23.12
N ILE A 437 -8.98 -1.48 22.24
CA ILE A 437 -8.43 -1.18 20.92
C ILE A 437 -9.48 -0.46 20.05
N SER A 438 -10.75 -0.84 20.14
CA SER A 438 -11.84 -0.23 19.36
C SER A 438 -12.11 1.23 19.73
N SER A 439 -11.82 1.62 20.96
CA SER A 439 -11.89 3.02 21.42
C SER A 439 -10.60 3.82 21.13
N PHE A 440 -9.56 3.16 20.65
CA PHE A 440 -8.26 3.76 20.38
C PHE A 440 -8.17 4.21 18.91
N ASN A 441 -7.70 5.42 18.65
CA ASN A 441 -7.46 5.90 17.30
C ASN A 441 -6.20 5.24 16.73
N ILE A 442 -6.34 4.00 16.24
CA ILE A 442 -5.26 3.28 15.55
C ILE A 442 -5.40 3.53 14.04
N GLY A 443 -4.45 4.28 13.49
CA GLY A 443 -4.50 4.69 12.10
C GLY A 443 -5.56 5.77 11.83
N SER A 444 -5.88 5.99 10.55
CA SER A 444 -6.79 7.06 10.10
C SER A 444 -8.28 6.69 10.10
N ARG A 445 -8.65 5.49 10.58
CA ARG A 445 -10.01 4.95 10.45
C ARG A 445 -10.48 4.29 11.74
N PRO A 446 -11.82 4.31 12.04
CA PRO A 446 -12.37 3.58 13.19
C PRO A 446 -12.10 2.07 13.08
N ALA A 447 -12.08 1.38 14.23
CA ALA A 447 -11.79 -0.05 14.31
C ALA A 447 -12.81 -0.96 13.59
N ALA A 448 -14.05 -0.49 13.43
CA ALA A 448 -15.10 -1.22 12.73
C ALA A 448 -15.89 -0.31 11.80
N ARG A 449 -16.50 -0.90 10.77
CA ARG A 449 -17.38 -0.19 9.81
C ARG A 449 -18.80 -0.03 10.37
N LYS A 450 -19.25 -0.99 11.18
CA LYS A 450 -20.58 -1.07 11.83
C LYS A 450 -20.42 -1.70 13.21
N THR A 451 -21.51 -1.85 13.98
CA THR A 451 -21.52 -2.67 15.20
C THR A 451 -21.01 -4.07 14.85
N ILE A 452 -19.97 -4.53 15.56
CA ILE A 452 -19.32 -5.81 15.29
C ILE A 452 -20.18 -6.91 15.89
N THR A 453 -20.77 -7.73 15.06
CA THR A 453 -21.54 -8.92 15.44
C THR A 453 -20.91 -10.22 14.96
N GLU A 454 -19.87 -10.11 14.14
CA GLU A 454 -19.15 -11.23 13.53
C GLU A 454 -17.71 -10.84 13.19
N ILE A 455 -16.83 -11.83 13.06
CA ILE A 455 -15.42 -11.60 12.67
C ILE A 455 -15.30 -10.93 11.30
N GLY A 456 -16.18 -11.26 10.36
CA GLY A 456 -16.22 -10.65 9.02
C GLY A 456 -16.30 -9.12 9.04
N GLY A 457 -17.09 -8.54 9.95
CA GLY A 457 -17.26 -7.09 10.09
C GLY A 457 -16.07 -6.35 10.69
N LEU A 458 -15.12 -7.06 11.30
CA LEU A 458 -13.93 -6.47 11.93
C LEU A 458 -12.90 -6.09 10.86
N ARG A 459 -12.26 -4.91 11.02
CA ARG A 459 -11.13 -4.53 10.17
C ARG A 459 -9.87 -5.31 10.51
N ALA A 460 -9.02 -5.52 9.51
CA ALA A 460 -7.80 -6.32 9.64
C ALA A 460 -6.78 -5.76 10.66
N ILE A 461 -6.68 -4.42 10.83
CA ILE A 461 -5.75 -3.83 11.81
C ILE A 461 -6.13 -4.21 13.24
N PRO A 462 -7.36 -3.94 13.74
CA PRO A 462 -7.78 -4.38 15.06
C PRO A 462 -7.70 -5.90 15.27
N TRP A 463 -7.99 -6.68 14.23
CA TRP A 463 -7.83 -8.14 14.25
C TRP A 463 -6.40 -8.56 14.59
N VAL A 464 -5.45 -8.20 13.74
CA VAL A 464 -4.04 -8.59 13.93
C VAL A 464 -3.45 -7.99 15.20
N PHE A 465 -3.81 -6.75 15.52
CA PHE A 465 -3.30 -6.03 16.67
C PHE A 465 -3.75 -6.66 18.00
N SER A 466 -5.00 -7.11 18.09
CA SER A 466 -5.52 -7.78 19.30
C SER A 466 -4.78 -9.09 19.60
N TRP A 467 -4.52 -9.89 18.58
CA TRP A 467 -3.76 -11.13 18.72
C TRP A 467 -2.31 -10.92 19.16
N SER A 468 -1.71 -9.80 18.77
CA SER A 468 -0.37 -9.46 19.25
C SER A 468 -0.37 -9.06 20.73
N GLN A 469 -1.41 -8.39 21.19
CA GLN A 469 -1.56 -7.99 22.59
C GLN A 469 -1.73 -9.19 23.51
N SER A 470 -2.52 -10.19 23.12
CA SER A 470 -2.69 -11.44 23.88
C SER A 470 -1.53 -12.44 23.70
N ARG A 471 -0.49 -12.09 22.92
CA ARG A 471 0.71 -12.89 22.69
C ARG A 471 0.47 -14.21 21.93
N VAL A 472 -0.70 -14.40 21.36
CA VAL A 472 -0.99 -15.57 20.50
C VAL A 472 -0.36 -15.42 19.11
N MET A 473 -0.36 -14.21 18.55
CA MET A 473 0.12 -13.91 17.18
C MET A 473 -0.60 -14.73 16.09
N PHE A 474 -1.82 -15.16 16.37
CA PHE A 474 -2.63 -16.08 15.60
C PHE A 474 -2.59 -15.88 14.06
N PRO A 475 -2.77 -14.64 13.52
CA PRO A 475 -2.83 -14.42 12.06
C PRO A 475 -1.53 -14.69 11.31
N GLY A 476 -0.44 -15.00 11.97
CA GLY A 476 0.86 -15.22 11.33
C GLY A 476 1.31 -16.68 11.23
N TRP A 477 0.52 -17.64 11.76
CA TRP A 477 0.97 -19.04 11.81
C TRP A 477 -0.16 -20.08 11.87
N TYR A 478 -1.39 -19.74 12.28
CA TYR A 478 -2.45 -20.73 12.49
C TYR A 478 -2.83 -21.45 11.18
N GLY A 479 -2.91 -22.78 11.24
CA GLY A 479 -3.22 -23.66 10.11
C GLY A 479 -2.00 -24.07 9.26
N VAL A 480 -0.81 -23.52 9.56
CA VAL A 480 0.42 -23.83 8.81
C VAL A 480 0.98 -25.19 9.22
N GLY A 481 1.08 -25.45 10.52
CA GLY A 481 1.72 -26.66 11.04
C GLY A 481 0.98 -27.94 10.67
N SER A 482 -0.29 -28.00 10.98
CA SER A 482 -1.13 -29.18 10.69
C SER A 482 -1.21 -29.47 9.19
N SER A 483 -1.26 -28.46 8.33
CA SER A 483 -1.28 -28.67 6.87
C SER A 483 0.01 -29.30 6.34
N PHE A 484 1.18 -28.81 6.77
CA PHE A 484 2.47 -29.46 6.41
C PHE A 484 2.65 -30.82 7.08
N LYS A 485 2.20 -30.98 8.33
CA LYS A 485 2.26 -32.26 9.02
C LYS A 485 1.47 -33.34 8.29
N GLU A 486 0.24 -33.05 7.89
CA GLU A 486 -0.58 -33.98 7.11
C GLU A 486 0.09 -34.36 5.77
N PHE A 487 0.78 -33.41 5.13
CA PHE A 487 1.55 -33.70 3.91
C PHE A 487 2.75 -34.63 4.18
N ILE A 488 3.47 -34.41 5.29
CA ILE A 488 4.59 -35.28 5.71
C ILE A 488 4.07 -36.67 6.12
N ASP A 489 2.98 -36.74 6.86
CA ASP A 489 2.42 -38.01 7.36
C ASP A 489 1.92 -38.92 6.20
N LYS A 490 1.51 -38.35 5.04
CA LYS A 490 1.18 -39.14 3.84
C LYS A 490 2.38 -39.92 3.29
N ASN A 491 3.57 -39.37 3.36
CA ASN A 491 4.83 -40.01 3.01
C ASN A 491 5.98 -39.31 3.75
N PRO A 492 6.69 -39.99 4.65
CA PRO A 492 7.80 -39.40 5.42
C PRO A 492 8.93 -38.81 4.57
N GLU A 493 9.10 -39.24 3.31
CA GLU A 493 10.09 -38.68 2.41
C GLU A 493 9.74 -37.24 1.98
N ASN A 494 8.49 -36.81 2.16
CA ASN A 494 8.03 -35.46 1.84
C ASN A 494 8.77 -34.38 2.63
N ILE A 495 9.29 -34.69 3.83
CA ILE A 495 10.13 -33.75 4.59
C ILE A 495 11.39 -33.35 3.80
N THR A 496 11.98 -34.27 3.04
CA THR A 496 13.18 -33.99 2.23
C THR A 496 12.86 -33.00 1.11
N ILE A 497 11.66 -33.11 0.53
CA ILE A 497 11.22 -32.19 -0.52
C ILE A 497 10.95 -30.80 0.07
N LEU A 498 10.32 -30.72 1.24
CA LEU A 498 10.07 -29.43 1.91
C LEU A 498 11.39 -28.75 2.32
N ARG A 499 12.39 -29.51 2.76
CA ARG A 499 13.75 -28.98 3.02
C ARG A 499 14.42 -28.46 1.74
N ASP A 500 14.27 -29.16 0.63
CA ASP A 500 14.76 -28.72 -0.67
C ASP A 500 14.08 -27.44 -1.14
N MET A 501 12.74 -27.33 -0.95
CA MET A 501 11.98 -26.10 -1.18
C MET A 501 12.50 -24.93 -0.32
N TYR A 502 12.75 -25.16 0.97
CA TYR A 502 13.27 -24.14 1.89
C TYR A 502 14.64 -23.63 1.46
N GLN A 503 15.53 -24.52 1.03
CA GLN A 503 16.88 -24.15 0.60
C GLN A 503 16.92 -23.45 -0.77
N ASN A 504 16.03 -23.82 -1.69
CA ASN A 504 16.16 -23.45 -3.10
C ASN A 504 15.06 -22.52 -3.63
N TRP A 505 13.99 -22.26 -2.87
CA TRP A 505 12.89 -21.41 -3.30
C TRP A 505 12.70 -20.19 -2.40
N PRO A 506 13.12 -18.98 -2.84
CA PRO A 506 13.08 -17.77 -2.00
C PRO A 506 11.70 -17.43 -1.44
N PHE A 507 10.62 -17.74 -2.18
CA PHE A 507 9.26 -17.56 -1.68
C PHE A 507 9.00 -18.43 -0.43
N PHE A 508 9.29 -19.72 -0.53
CA PHE A 508 9.07 -20.67 0.56
C PHE A 508 9.96 -20.37 1.77
N GLN A 509 11.21 -20.02 1.53
CA GLN A 509 12.14 -19.59 2.56
C GLN A 509 11.62 -18.36 3.32
N SER A 510 11.18 -17.32 2.60
CA SER A 510 10.62 -16.11 3.21
C SER A 510 9.34 -16.40 3.99
N LEU A 511 8.48 -17.27 3.47
CA LEU A 511 7.24 -17.69 4.11
C LEU A 511 7.51 -18.36 5.47
N LEU A 512 8.39 -19.37 5.53
CA LEU A 512 8.70 -20.08 6.76
C LEU A 512 9.48 -19.22 7.75
N SER A 513 10.47 -18.44 7.32
CA SER A 513 11.20 -17.51 8.18
C SER A 513 10.28 -16.48 8.85
N ASN A 514 9.20 -16.07 8.18
CA ASN A 514 8.19 -15.20 8.79
C ASN A 514 7.36 -15.94 9.85
N VAL A 515 6.99 -17.22 9.62
CA VAL A 515 6.29 -18.06 10.62
C VAL A 515 7.19 -18.26 11.83
N ASP A 516 8.45 -18.62 11.64
CA ASP A 516 9.45 -18.76 12.71
C ASP A 516 9.55 -17.48 13.56
N MET A 517 9.68 -16.32 12.89
CA MET A 517 9.73 -15.03 13.58
C MET A 517 8.45 -14.73 14.38
N VAL A 518 7.29 -15.12 13.92
CA VAL A 518 6.02 -14.89 14.62
C VAL A 518 5.88 -15.83 15.80
N LEU A 519 6.20 -17.10 15.63
CA LEU A 519 6.22 -18.08 16.72
C LEU A 519 7.17 -17.65 17.84
N SER A 520 8.34 -17.11 17.50
CA SER A 520 9.31 -16.61 18.50
C SER A 520 8.81 -15.42 19.32
N LYS A 521 7.86 -14.64 18.79
CA LYS A 521 7.20 -13.52 19.49
C LYS A 521 5.99 -13.96 20.31
N SER A 522 5.44 -15.13 20.04
CA SER A 522 4.30 -15.68 20.78
C SER A 522 4.70 -16.10 22.20
N ASN A 523 3.74 -16.20 23.10
CA ASN A 523 3.92 -16.73 24.45
C ASN A 523 2.62 -17.36 24.93
N MET A 524 2.52 -18.68 24.80
CA MET A 524 1.30 -19.41 25.09
C MET A 524 0.96 -19.42 26.60
N ASN A 525 1.94 -19.27 27.50
CA ASN A 525 1.65 -19.11 28.93
C ASN A 525 0.93 -17.78 29.21
N ILE A 526 1.35 -16.69 28.58
CA ILE A 526 0.65 -15.39 28.67
C ILE A 526 -0.72 -15.48 27.99
N ALA A 527 -0.79 -16.11 26.80
CA ALA A 527 -2.04 -16.34 26.09
C ALA A 527 -3.07 -17.10 26.95
N PHE A 528 -2.62 -18.06 27.73
CA PHE A 528 -3.46 -18.79 28.69
C PHE A 528 -4.04 -17.87 29.77
N GLU A 529 -3.26 -16.91 30.28
CA GLU A 529 -3.77 -15.91 31.26
C GLU A 529 -4.86 -15.01 30.64
N TYR A 530 -4.76 -14.69 29.34
CA TYR A 530 -5.84 -14.03 28.63
C TYR A 530 -7.06 -14.93 28.41
N ALA A 531 -6.85 -16.22 28.11
CA ALA A 531 -7.95 -17.19 27.98
C ALA A 531 -8.75 -17.34 29.29
N LYS A 532 -8.12 -17.17 30.45
CA LYS A 532 -8.82 -17.16 31.77
C LYS A 532 -9.79 -15.97 31.94
N LEU A 533 -9.79 -15.00 31.04
CA LEU A 533 -10.78 -13.94 31.03
C LEU A 533 -12.13 -14.40 30.47
N CYS A 534 -12.18 -15.56 29.82
CA CYS A 534 -13.40 -16.22 29.37
C CYS A 534 -14.10 -16.87 30.55
N GLU A 535 -15.39 -16.60 30.74
CA GLU A 535 -16.19 -17.16 31.84
C GLU A 535 -16.75 -18.54 31.48
N ASN A 536 -17.07 -18.78 30.20
CA ASN A 536 -17.59 -20.06 29.72
C ASN A 536 -16.44 -21.02 29.40
N GLU A 537 -16.49 -22.25 29.94
CA GLU A 537 -15.45 -23.27 29.72
C GLU A 537 -15.40 -23.76 28.25
N GLU A 538 -16.52 -23.76 27.51
CA GLU A 538 -16.55 -24.11 26.09
C GLU A 538 -15.84 -23.04 25.24
N VAL A 539 -16.05 -21.77 25.58
CA VAL A 539 -15.33 -20.63 24.97
C VAL A 539 -13.83 -20.74 25.29
N LYS A 540 -13.48 -21.01 26.53
CA LYS A 540 -12.09 -21.16 26.97
C LYS A 540 -11.38 -22.35 26.30
N ALA A 541 -12.10 -23.43 25.99
CA ALA A 541 -11.56 -24.61 25.32
C ALA A 541 -10.99 -24.30 23.91
N VAL A 542 -11.38 -23.20 23.28
CA VAL A 542 -10.78 -22.73 22.01
C VAL A 542 -9.26 -22.50 22.17
N TYR A 543 -8.81 -22.12 23.38
CA TYR A 543 -7.38 -21.96 23.65
C TYR A 543 -6.60 -23.27 23.48
N GLU A 544 -7.13 -24.41 23.89
CA GLU A 544 -6.45 -25.70 23.75
C GLU A 544 -6.25 -26.06 22.28
N THR A 545 -7.26 -25.84 21.45
CA THR A 545 -7.13 -26.02 19.99
C THR A 545 -6.04 -25.12 19.39
N ILE A 546 -5.95 -23.87 19.85
CA ILE A 546 -4.90 -22.94 19.40
C ILE A 546 -3.52 -23.39 19.92
N LEU A 547 -3.43 -23.87 21.15
CA LEU A 547 -2.19 -24.36 21.75
C LEU A 547 -1.64 -25.60 21.03
N ASP A 548 -2.52 -26.57 20.73
CA ASP A 548 -2.16 -27.77 19.99
C ASP A 548 -1.59 -27.44 18.61
N GLU A 549 -2.27 -26.56 17.87
CA GLU A 549 -1.80 -26.10 16.55
C GLU A 549 -0.48 -25.32 16.65
N TRP A 550 -0.28 -24.54 17.74
CA TRP A 550 0.99 -23.84 17.97
C TRP A 550 2.16 -24.82 18.17
N GLN A 551 1.94 -25.87 18.92
CA GLN A 551 2.97 -26.90 19.16
C GLN A 551 3.31 -27.62 17.86
N VAL A 552 2.30 -28.07 17.13
CA VAL A 552 2.47 -28.73 15.83
C VAL A 552 3.19 -27.82 14.84
N THR A 553 2.80 -26.54 14.77
CA THR A 553 3.44 -25.59 13.87
C THR A 553 4.91 -25.41 14.20
N LYS A 554 5.24 -25.23 15.48
CA LYS A 554 6.63 -25.08 15.93
C LYS A 554 7.48 -26.32 15.57
N GLU A 555 6.98 -27.52 15.85
CA GLU A 555 7.69 -28.78 15.57
C GLU A 555 7.94 -28.95 14.06
N VAL A 556 6.94 -28.70 13.24
CA VAL A 556 7.01 -28.89 11.80
C VAL A 556 7.93 -27.84 11.13
N ILE A 557 7.85 -26.58 11.54
CA ILE A 557 8.74 -25.54 11.01
C ILE A 557 10.19 -25.87 11.34
N LEU A 558 10.52 -26.20 12.58
CA LEU A 558 11.87 -26.60 12.96
C LEU A 558 12.37 -27.84 12.21
N ALA A 559 11.48 -28.80 11.94
CA ALA A 559 11.83 -30.00 11.17
C ALA A 559 12.12 -29.67 9.69
N ILE A 560 11.36 -28.76 9.08
CA ILE A 560 11.58 -28.35 7.68
C ILE A 560 12.86 -27.51 7.56
N GLU A 561 13.06 -26.54 8.44
CA GLU A 561 14.25 -25.69 8.47
C GLU A 561 15.51 -26.45 8.90
N ASN A 562 15.33 -27.64 9.51
CA ASN A 562 16.39 -28.46 10.07
C ASN A 562 17.18 -27.74 11.19
N HIS A 563 16.44 -27.09 12.10
CA HIS A 563 16.96 -26.35 13.24
C HIS A 563 16.41 -26.91 14.55
N ASP A 564 17.15 -26.72 15.66
CA ASP A 564 16.76 -27.15 17.01
C ASP A 564 15.96 -26.07 17.76
N GLU A 565 16.01 -24.81 17.28
CA GLU A 565 15.38 -23.67 17.96
C GLU A 565 14.92 -22.61 16.95
N LEU A 566 13.91 -21.84 17.34
CA LEU A 566 13.40 -20.71 16.54
C LEU A 566 14.46 -19.61 16.42
N LEU A 567 14.45 -18.89 15.29
CA LEU A 567 15.40 -17.84 14.93
C LEU A 567 16.87 -18.30 14.86
N ALA A 568 17.13 -19.57 14.57
CA ALA A 568 18.49 -20.09 14.43
C ALA A 568 19.31 -19.30 13.40
N GLU A 569 18.69 -18.87 12.28
CA GLU A 569 19.34 -18.06 11.24
C GLU A 569 19.38 -16.56 11.55
N ASN A 570 18.66 -16.07 12.57
CA ASN A 570 18.59 -14.66 12.93
C ASN A 570 18.96 -14.39 14.38
N SER A 571 20.22 -14.64 14.71
CA SER A 571 20.77 -14.49 16.07
C SER A 571 20.62 -13.06 16.63
N TYR A 572 20.66 -12.04 15.76
CA TYR A 572 20.46 -10.64 16.18
C TYR A 572 19.03 -10.39 16.66
N LEU A 573 18.03 -10.85 15.89
CA LEU A 573 16.63 -10.71 16.29
C LEU A 573 16.35 -11.52 17.55
N LYS A 574 16.89 -12.75 17.64
CA LYS A 574 16.77 -13.61 18.81
C LYS A 574 17.29 -12.92 20.07
N ALA A 575 18.53 -12.45 20.05
CA ALA A 575 19.13 -11.74 21.19
C ALA A 575 18.33 -10.46 21.57
N SER A 576 17.84 -9.74 20.57
CA SER A 576 17.01 -8.56 20.77
C SER A 576 15.65 -8.89 21.40
N LEU A 577 15.04 -10.00 21.06
CA LEU A 577 13.79 -10.47 21.67
C LEU A 577 14.03 -10.96 23.11
N ASP A 578 15.02 -11.80 23.33
CA ASP A 578 15.37 -12.34 24.64
C ASP A 578 15.63 -11.22 25.67
N TYR A 579 16.32 -10.14 25.25
CA TYR A 579 16.56 -8.99 26.09
C TYR A 579 15.28 -8.21 26.46
N ARG A 580 14.32 -8.10 25.55
CA ARG A 580 13.12 -7.28 25.73
C ARG A 580 11.92 -8.04 26.31
N MET A 581 11.84 -9.35 26.10
CA MET A 581 10.69 -10.17 26.52
C MET A 581 10.30 -10.04 27.98
N PRO A 582 11.25 -10.02 28.97
CA PRO A 582 10.87 -9.86 30.37
C PRO A 582 10.05 -8.61 30.66
N TYR A 583 10.37 -7.49 29.99
CA TYR A 583 9.64 -6.23 30.18
C TYR A 583 8.22 -6.28 29.61
N PHE A 584 8.03 -6.92 28.45
CA PHE A 584 6.69 -7.05 27.86
C PHE A 584 5.81 -8.01 28.63
N ASN A 585 6.37 -9.06 29.15
CA ASN A 585 5.63 -10.00 29.98
C ASN A 585 5.03 -9.29 31.21
N ILE A 586 5.76 -8.39 31.84
CA ILE A 586 5.25 -7.58 32.95
C ILE A 586 4.10 -6.67 32.45
N LEU A 587 4.24 -6.01 31.31
CA LEU A 587 3.17 -5.17 30.74
C LEU A 587 1.91 -5.99 30.43
N ASN A 588 2.04 -7.22 29.95
CA ASN A 588 0.90 -8.10 29.72
C ASN A 588 0.15 -8.43 31.03
N TYR A 589 0.86 -8.74 32.12
CA TYR A 589 0.21 -9.00 33.42
C TYR A 589 -0.47 -7.74 33.99
N ILE A 590 0.14 -6.57 33.84
CA ILE A 590 -0.49 -5.29 34.20
C ILE A 590 -1.75 -5.05 33.37
N GLN A 591 -1.69 -5.29 32.06
CA GLN A 591 -2.85 -5.14 31.16
C GLN A 591 -3.99 -6.09 31.55
N LEU A 592 -3.68 -7.35 31.85
CA LEU A 592 -4.67 -8.33 32.33
C LEU A 592 -5.37 -7.89 33.60
N GLU A 593 -4.64 -7.38 34.58
CA GLU A 593 -5.22 -6.90 35.83
C GLU A 593 -6.12 -5.67 35.59
N LEU A 594 -5.68 -4.75 34.73
CA LEU A 594 -6.48 -3.59 34.35
C LEU A 594 -7.77 -4.00 33.63
N ILE A 595 -7.71 -4.96 32.68
CA ILE A 595 -8.90 -5.48 31.98
C ILE A 595 -9.87 -6.13 32.98
N LYS A 596 -9.37 -6.95 33.93
CA LYS A 596 -10.21 -7.55 34.98
C LYS A 596 -10.93 -6.50 35.81
N ARG A 597 -10.24 -5.45 36.25
CA ARG A 597 -10.84 -4.33 37.00
C ARG A 597 -11.83 -3.53 36.16
N GLN A 598 -11.51 -3.27 34.90
CA GLN A 598 -12.43 -2.59 33.98
C GLN A 598 -13.76 -3.35 33.85
N ARG A 599 -13.70 -4.67 33.66
CA ARG A 599 -14.90 -5.52 33.55
C ARG A 599 -15.74 -5.52 34.82
N ARG A 600 -15.12 -5.33 35.99
CA ARG A 600 -15.82 -5.19 37.30
C ARG A 600 -16.29 -3.78 37.59
N GLY A 601 -16.00 -2.81 36.70
CA GLY A 601 -16.37 -1.40 36.91
C GLY A 601 -15.54 -0.70 38.00
N GLU A 602 -14.35 -1.19 38.29
CA GLU A 602 -13.48 -0.71 39.39
C GLU A 602 -12.48 0.38 38.94
N LEU A 603 -12.42 0.70 37.64
CA LEU A 603 -11.49 1.70 37.12
C LEU A 603 -12.12 3.09 37.00
N SER A 604 -11.37 4.13 37.36
CA SER A 604 -11.69 5.50 36.99
C SER A 604 -11.31 5.75 35.53
N SER A 605 -11.85 6.82 34.89
CA SER A 605 -11.54 7.19 33.50
C SER A 605 -10.05 7.43 33.25
N ASP A 606 -9.31 7.90 34.25
CA ASP A 606 -7.84 8.06 34.11
C ASP A 606 -7.09 6.73 34.21
N GLN A 607 -7.60 5.78 34.98
CA GLN A 607 -7.03 4.44 35.06
C GLN A 607 -7.30 3.62 33.79
N GLU A 608 -8.42 3.85 33.10
CA GLU A 608 -8.68 3.23 31.79
C GLU A 608 -7.64 3.62 30.74
N LYS A 609 -7.11 4.85 30.80
CA LYS A 609 -6.01 5.30 29.92
C LYS A 609 -4.73 4.49 30.10
N LEU A 610 -4.54 3.84 31.27
CA LEU A 610 -3.39 2.96 31.49
C LEU A 610 -3.45 1.71 30.62
N ILE A 611 -4.64 1.23 30.25
CA ILE A 611 -4.78 0.11 29.30
C ILE A 611 -4.19 0.53 27.97
N HIS A 612 -4.47 1.74 27.48
CA HIS A 612 -3.88 2.26 26.25
C HIS A 612 -2.34 2.38 26.33
N THR A 613 -1.83 2.75 27.52
CA THR A 613 -0.36 2.82 27.74
C THR A 613 0.28 1.42 27.66
N THR A 614 -0.36 0.41 28.24
CA THR A 614 0.13 -0.99 28.13
C THR A 614 0.06 -1.49 26.68
N ILE A 615 -1.02 -1.17 25.95
CA ILE A 615 -1.16 -1.50 24.53
C ILE A 615 0.01 -0.93 23.72
N ASN A 616 0.32 0.35 23.90
CA ASN A 616 1.45 1.01 23.20
C ASN A 616 2.81 0.41 23.59
N GLY A 617 3.00 0.11 24.88
CA GLY A 617 4.24 -0.49 25.37
C GLY A 617 4.50 -1.88 24.78
N ILE A 618 3.49 -2.74 24.76
CA ILE A 618 3.57 -4.09 24.19
C ILE A 618 3.80 -4.00 22.67
N ALA A 619 3.05 -3.15 21.97
CA ALA A 619 3.17 -2.97 20.52
C ALA A 619 4.58 -2.49 20.12
N THR A 620 5.08 -1.46 20.79
CA THR A 620 6.43 -0.91 20.55
C THR A 620 7.49 -1.96 20.80
N GLY A 621 7.33 -2.70 21.87
CA GLY A 621 8.28 -3.70 22.26
C GLY A 621 8.35 -4.89 21.33
N LEU A 622 7.24 -5.37 20.86
CA LEU A 622 7.17 -6.43 19.86
C LEU A 622 7.53 -5.93 18.45
N ARG A 623 7.71 -4.61 18.26
CA ARG A 623 7.78 -3.96 16.95
C ARG A 623 6.59 -4.37 16.08
N ASN A 624 5.42 -4.30 16.66
CA ASN A 624 4.16 -4.75 16.08
C ASN A 624 3.11 -3.64 16.23
N SER A 625 3.15 -2.69 15.34
CA SER A 625 2.28 -1.52 15.32
C SER A 625 0.95 -1.72 14.55
N GLY A 626 0.64 -2.97 14.23
CA GLY A 626 -0.59 -3.32 13.50
C GLY A 626 -0.40 -3.64 12.03
#